data_88162a60e9a76118aedd12fce4d66b6f
#
_entry.id   88162a60e9a76118aedd12fce4d66b6f
#
_cell.length_a   1.000
_cell.length_b   1.000
_cell.length_c   1.000
_cell.angle_alpha   90.00
_cell.angle_beta   90.00
_cell.angle_gamma   90.00
#
_symmetry.space_group_name_H-M   'P 1'
#
loop_
_entity.id
_entity.type
_entity.pdbx_description
1 polymer ?
#
loop_
_entity_poly.entity_id
_entity_poly.type
_entity_poly.pdbx_seq_one_letter_code
_entity_poly.pdbx_strand_id
1 'polypeptide(L)'
;MATIKDVAKRAGVAVSTASYALNGVKKVSDATLQKVLQAAEELHYQKNGFASDLKRTKTNTIALILHDLSGPFYSELIRGIQEVTTANGYDLIACSAIGGDDSTATKFLKEKRVDGAIVLAHNVSDDIIQSSANADFPVVVLDRHLDNPHILHVEVDNYQGGRIATEHLIEKGHKSIAFISGPKNSHDSDMRYKGYRDALEKHNLTFQSRFKFTGDFQRESGYRSTKMLIAQQNLPDAIFYANDEMAIGGLKAFADNGIRVPEDISIIGFDDIQISEYLNPPLTTIRQPKYEVGALSAHMIFQLFTGEDVEKHYSLVTELVERESVK
;
A
#
# COMPACT_ATOMS: atom_id res chain seq x y z
N MET A 1 0.98 -35.01 -17.82
CA MET A 1 1.93 -33.91 -17.88
C MET A 1 3.35 -34.51 -17.87
N ALA A 2 4.20 -34.17 -18.82
CA ALA A 2 5.57 -34.71 -18.85
C ALA A 2 6.36 -34.20 -17.61
N THR A 3 7.22 -35.06 -17.07
CA THR A 3 8.06 -34.75 -15.90
C THR A 3 9.53 -34.62 -16.32
N ILE A 4 10.36 -34.04 -15.47
CA ILE A 4 11.82 -33.97 -15.72
C ILE A 4 12.45 -35.38 -15.89
N LYS A 5 11.85 -36.41 -15.29
CA LYS A 5 12.29 -37.79 -15.46
C LYS A 5 12.01 -38.30 -16.89
N ASP A 6 10.90 -37.87 -17.48
CA ASP A 6 10.55 -38.21 -18.86
C ASP A 6 11.49 -37.50 -19.84
N VAL A 7 11.82 -36.23 -19.60
CA VAL A 7 12.82 -35.46 -20.38
C VAL A 7 14.19 -36.13 -20.29
N ALA A 8 14.65 -36.47 -19.10
CA ALA A 8 15.93 -37.15 -18.88
C ALA A 8 16.01 -38.50 -19.65
N LYS A 9 14.93 -39.28 -19.55
CA LYS A 9 14.81 -40.58 -20.29
C LYS A 9 14.81 -40.37 -21.78
N ARG A 10 14.10 -39.36 -22.30
CA ARG A 10 14.03 -39.05 -23.76
C ARG A 10 15.36 -38.52 -24.29
N ALA A 11 16.09 -37.71 -23.53
CA ALA A 11 17.39 -37.18 -23.87
C ALA A 11 18.55 -38.16 -23.66
N GLY A 12 18.29 -39.30 -23.01
CA GLY A 12 19.30 -40.34 -22.71
C GLY A 12 20.36 -39.87 -21.70
N VAL A 13 19.93 -39.05 -20.69
CA VAL A 13 20.82 -38.51 -19.66
C VAL A 13 20.30 -38.78 -18.26
N ALA A 14 21.15 -38.62 -17.25
CA ALA A 14 20.69 -38.65 -15.84
C ALA A 14 19.74 -37.48 -15.52
N VAL A 15 18.84 -37.68 -14.58
CA VAL A 15 17.86 -36.63 -14.14
C VAL A 15 18.60 -35.37 -13.64
N SER A 16 19.74 -35.54 -12.95
CA SER A 16 20.58 -34.41 -12.53
C SER A 16 21.16 -33.63 -13.70
N THR A 17 21.59 -34.32 -14.76
CA THR A 17 22.11 -33.71 -16.00
C THR A 17 21.01 -32.94 -16.72
N ALA A 18 19.81 -33.52 -16.85
CA ALA A 18 18.65 -32.81 -17.40
C ALA A 18 18.31 -31.58 -16.58
N SER A 19 18.36 -31.69 -15.24
CA SER A 19 18.14 -30.56 -14.34
C SER A 19 19.18 -29.45 -14.55
N TYR A 20 20.45 -29.76 -14.66
CA TYR A 20 21.50 -28.76 -14.93
C TYR A 20 21.29 -28.08 -16.28
N ALA A 21 21.00 -28.83 -17.34
CA ALA A 21 20.73 -28.27 -18.66
C ALA A 21 19.52 -27.33 -18.66
N LEU A 22 18.37 -27.74 -18.08
CA LEU A 22 17.16 -26.94 -18.03
C LEU A 22 17.25 -25.71 -17.10
N ASN A 23 18.22 -25.68 -16.17
CA ASN A 23 18.47 -24.56 -15.27
C ASN A 23 19.62 -23.64 -15.74
N GLY A 24 20.18 -23.87 -16.92
CA GLY A 24 21.27 -23.03 -17.47
C GLY A 24 22.60 -23.13 -16.69
N VAL A 25 22.76 -24.18 -15.87
CA VAL A 25 24.01 -24.39 -15.11
C VAL A 25 25.09 -24.89 -16.05
N LYS A 26 26.23 -24.15 -16.16
CA LYS A 26 27.39 -24.49 -17.00
C LYS A 26 28.14 -25.76 -16.54
N LYS A 27 27.41 -26.86 -16.27
CA LYS A 27 27.98 -28.17 -15.89
C LYS A 27 27.69 -29.26 -16.92
N VAL A 28 27.12 -28.89 -18.06
CA VAL A 28 26.82 -29.80 -19.18
C VAL A 28 27.45 -29.29 -20.47
N SER A 29 27.82 -30.19 -21.36
CA SER A 29 28.34 -29.78 -22.69
C SER A 29 27.19 -29.25 -23.56
N ASP A 30 27.53 -28.39 -24.54
CA ASP A 30 26.56 -27.81 -25.48
C ASP A 30 25.75 -28.91 -26.20
N ALA A 31 26.40 -30.01 -26.59
CA ALA A 31 25.76 -31.14 -27.23
C ALA A 31 24.73 -31.81 -26.31
N THR A 32 25.01 -31.90 -25.02
CA THR A 32 24.05 -32.43 -24.02
C THR A 32 22.92 -31.45 -23.75
N LEU A 33 23.23 -30.16 -23.69
CA LEU A 33 22.22 -29.10 -23.54
C LEU A 33 21.18 -29.16 -24.67
N GLN A 34 21.67 -29.22 -25.94
CA GLN A 34 20.77 -29.32 -27.10
C GLN A 34 19.87 -30.55 -27.08
N LYS A 35 20.42 -31.72 -26.73
CA LYS A 35 19.61 -32.95 -26.58
C LYS A 35 18.50 -32.83 -25.54
N VAL A 36 18.79 -32.19 -24.40
CA VAL A 36 17.83 -32.01 -23.33
C VAL A 36 16.75 -30.98 -23.72
N LEU A 37 17.13 -29.88 -24.36
CA LEU A 37 16.19 -28.86 -24.83
C LEU A 37 15.25 -29.44 -25.91
N GLN A 38 15.78 -30.19 -26.87
CA GLN A 38 14.98 -30.87 -27.89
C GLN A 38 13.99 -31.88 -27.26
N ALA A 39 14.44 -32.68 -26.30
CA ALA A 39 13.59 -33.64 -25.60
C ALA A 39 12.47 -32.93 -24.78
N ALA A 40 12.77 -31.79 -24.19
CA ALA A 40 11.79 -30.98 -23.47
C ALA A 40 10.72 -30.40 -24.41
N GLU A 41 11.13 -29.91 -25.58
CA GLU A 41 10.23 -29.40 -26.62
C GLU A 41 9.30 -30.51 -27.17
N GLU A 42 9.87 -31.66 -27.55
CA GLU A 42 9.13 -32.80 -28.06
C GLU A 42 8.07 -33.33 -27.07
N LEU A 43 8.37 -33.22 -25.77
CA LEU A 43 7.45 -33.66 -24.70
C LEU A 43 6.54 -32.56 -24.20
N HIS A 44 6.60 -31.36 -24.79
CA HIS A 44 5.93 -30.16 -24.31
C HIS A 44 6.13 -29.96 -22.79
N TYR A 45 7.37 -30.27 -22.33
CA TYR A 45 7.69 -30.16 -20.91
C TYR A 45 7.75 -28.69 -20.49
N GLN A 46 6.89 -28.34 -19.57
CA GLN A 46 6.99 -27.07 -18.87
C GLN A 46 7.62 -27.30 -17.49
N LYS A 47 8.64 -26.52 -17.19
CA LYS A 47 9.28 -26.59 -15.88
C LYS A 47 8.24 -26.22 -14.80
N ASN A 48 7.99 -27.16 -13.89
CA ASN A 48 7.16 -26.87 -12.75
C ASN A 48 7.94 -26.00 -11.77
N GLY A 49 7.61 -24.70 -11.68
CA GLY A 49 8.24 -23.75 -10.78
C GLY A 49 8.21 -24.24 -9.34
N PHE A 50 7.08 -24.75 -8.86
CA PHE A 50 6.94 -25.29 -7.50
C PHE A 50 7.92 -26.40 -7.15
N ALA A 51 8.24 -27.31 -8.11
CA ALA A 51 9.23 -28.36 -7.88
C ALA A 51 10.68 -27.85 -7.89
N SER A 52 10.94 -26.71 -8.52
CA SER A 52 12.22 -26.00 -8.51
C SER A 52 12.40 -25.27 -7.18
N ASP A 53 11.36 -24.63 -6.68
CA ASP A 53 11.36 -23.79 -5.47
C ASP A 53 11.50 -24.63 -4.19
N LEU A 54 11.00 -25.88 -4.21
CA LEU A 54 11.24 -26.87 -3.15
C LEU A 54 12.75 -27.20 -2.91
N LYS A 55 13.60 -26.90 -3.88
CA LYS A 55 15.07 -27.07 -3.76
C LYS A 55 15.84 -25.76 -3.57
N ARG A 56 15.18 -24.64 -3.72
CA ARG A 56 15.77 -23.30 -3.52
C ARG A 56 15.44 -22.82 -2.12
N THR A 57 16.42 -22.32 -1.43
CA THR A 57 16.25 -21.61 -0.15
C THR A 57 15.66 -20.21 -0.33
N LYS A 58 15.59 -19.69 -1.58
CA LYS A 58 15.07 -18.36 -1.93
C LYS A 58 14.10 -18.45 -3.11
N THR A 59 13.00 -17.70 -3.01
CA THR A 59 11.97 -17.59 -4.06
C THR A 59 12.27 -16.46 -5.04
N ASN A 60 13.16 -15.54 -4.68
CA ASN A 60 13.43 -14.28 -5.36
C ASN A 60 12.14 -13.47 -5.59
N THR A 61 11.28 -13.45 -4.60
CA THR A 61 10.00 -12.77 -4.66
C THR A 61 9.75 -12.00 -3.36
N ILE A 62 9.26 -10.76 -3.47
CA ILE A 62 8.78 -9.95 -2.36
C ILE A 62 7.26 -9.84 -2.46
N ALA A 63 6.55 -9.97 -1.34
CA ALA A 63 5.12 -9.73 -1.28
C ALA A 63 4.83 -8.29 -0.83
N LEU A 64 3.92 -7.62 -1.54
CA LEU A 64 3.22 -6.43 -1.07
C LEU A 64 1.82 -6.84 -0.64
N ILE A 65 1.53 -6.68 0.64
CA ILE A 65 0.24 -7.04 1.24
C ILE A 65 -0.54 -5.76 1.49
N LEU A 66 -1.66 -5.61 0.78
CA LEU A 66 -2.54 -4.45 0.86
C LEU A 66 -3.88 -4.84 1.46
N HIS A 67 -4.58 -3.90 2.07
CA HIS A 67 -5.95 -4.13 2.55
C HIS A 67 -6.84 -4.66 1.43
N ASP A 68 -6.86 -3.95 0.30
CA ASP A 68 -7.42 -4.39 -0.98
C ASP A 68 -6.50 -3.93 -2.13
N LEU A 69 -6.78 -4.35 -3.36
CA LEU A 69 -5.99 -3.98 -4.54
C LEU A 69 -6.66 -2.86 -5.37
N SER A 70 -7.74 -2.30 -4.87
CA SER A 70 -8.46 -1.22 -5.56
C SER A 70 -7.95 0.15 -5.15
N GLY A 71 -8.20 1.13 -6.01
CA GLY A 71 -7.94 2.53 -5.75
C GLY A 71 -6.57 3.04 -6.27
N PRO A 72 -6.53 4.34 -6.60
CA PRO A 72 -5.38 4.98 -7.24
C PRO A 72 -4.21 5.24 -6.29
N PHE A 73 -4.43 5.20 -4.97
CA PHE A 73 -3.41 5.44 -3.96
C PHE A 73 -2.18 4.53 -4.14
N TYR A 74 -2.42 3.24 -4.44
CA TYR A 74 -1.37 2.24 -4.45
C TYR A 74 -0.45 2.29 -5.68
N SER A 75 -0.85 2.97 -6.76
CA SER A 75 -0.10 2.95 -8.03
C SER A 75 1.34 3.45 -7.92
N GLU A 76 1.55 4.56 -7.22
CA GLU A 76 2.90 5.12 -7.01
C GLU A 76 3.71 4.30 -6.00
N LEU A 77 3.07 3.81 -4.93
CA LEU A 77 3.68 2.91 -3.95
C LEU A 77 4.20 1.64 -4.64
N ILE A 78 3.34 0.99 -5.44
CA ILE A 78 3.69 -0.21 -6.19
C ILE A 78 4.85 0.08 -7.15
N ARG A 79 4.83 1.23 -7.86
CA ARG A 79 5.90 1.62 -8.77
C ARG A 79 7.24 1.73 -8.05
N GLY A 80 7.29 2.40 -6.89
CA GLY A 80 8.51 2.53 -6.09
C GLY A 80 9.07 1.17 -5.65
N ILE A 81 8.20 0.29 -5.14
CA ILE A 81 8.60 -1.07 -4.75
C ILE A 81 9.09 -1.87 -5.97
N GLN A 82 8.35 -1.83 -7.08
CA GLN A 82 8.66 -2.60 -8.28
C GLN A 82 10.00 -2.22 -8.91
N GLU A 83 10.31 -0.94 -8.98
CA GLU A 83 11.59 -0.47 -9.52
C GLU A 83 12.77 -1.03 -8.72
N VAL A 84 12.69 -0.98 -7.39
CA VAL A 84 13.73 -1.50 -6.49
C VAL A 84 13.82 -3.03 -6.54
N THR A 85 12.70 -3.75 -6.51
CA THR A 85 12.69 -5.22 -6.57
C THR A 85 13.25 -5.71 -7.90
N THR A 86 12.84 -5.12 -9.01
CA THR A 86 13.35 -5.46 -10.36
C THR A 86 14.85 -5.20 -10.48
N ALA A 87 15.36 -4.06 -9.97
CA ALA A 87 16.78 -3.73 -9.98
C ALA A 87 17.64 -4.75 -9.20
N ASN A 88 17.05 -5.40 -8.20
CA ASN A 88 17.70 -6.45 -7.41
C ASN A 88 17.46 -7.88 -7.93
N GLY A 89 16.80 -8.05 -9.08
CA GLY A 89 16.51 -9.36 -9.68
C GLY A 89 15.43 -10.16 -8.95
N TYR A 90 14.51 -9.47 -8.30
CA TYR A 90 13.36 -10.04 -7.60
C TYR A 90 12.05 -9.71 -8.32
N ASP A 91 11.08 -10.61 -8.18
CA ASP A 91 9.70 -10.39 -8.59
C ASP A 91 8.90 -9.75 -7.44
N LEU A 92 7.87 -8.96 -7.80
CA LEU A 92 6.91 -8.40 -6.86
C LEU A 92 5.55 -9.10 -7.02
N ILE A 93 4.98 -9.59 -5.93
CA ILE A 93 3.62 -10.09 -5.88
C ILE A 93 2.78 -9.17 -4.99
N ALA A 94 1.74 -8.55 -5.54
CA ALA A 94 0.76 -7.81 -4.75
C ALA A 94 -0.41 -8.72 -4.35
N CYS A 95 -0.75 -8.74 -3.06
CA CYS A 95 -1.80 -9.58 -2.49
C CYS A 95 -2.81 -8.73 -1.73
N SER A 96 -4.10 -9.05 -1.91
CA SER A 96 -5.17 -8.48 -1.08
C SER A 96 -5.34 -9.25 0.23
N ALA A 97 -5.48 -8.51 1.32
CA ALA A 97 -5.81 -9.05 2.63
C ALA A 97 -7.32 -9.04 2.93
N ILE A 98 -8.17 -8.93 1.91
CA ILE A 98 -9.63 -9.12 2.08
C ILE A 98 -9.87 -10.51 2.68
N GLY A 99 -10.59 -10.55 3.81
CA GLY A 99 -10.72 -11.76 4.62
C GLY A 99 -9.80 -11.77 5.86
N GLY A 100 -8.95 -10.74 6.03
CA GLY A 100 -8.11 -10.57 7.23
C GLY A 100 -7.16 -11.76 7.42
N ASP A 101 -7.16 -12.32 8.61
CA ASP A 101 -6.28 -13.42 9.02
C ASP A 101 -6.47 -14.73 8.26
N ASP A 102 -7.59 -14.90 7.55
CA ASP A 102 -7.88 -16.07 6.70
C ASP A 102 -7.59 -15.78 5.21
N SER A 103 -7.10 -14.60 4.88
CA SER A 103 -6.81 -14.20 3.50
C SER A 103 -5.66 -15.01 2.87
N THR A 104 -5.60 -14.96 1.54
CA THR A 104 -4.44 -15.52 0.81
C THR A 104 -3.14 -14.78 1.16
N ALA A 105 -3.21 -13.47 1.43
CA ALA A 105 -2.06 -12.66 1.81
C ALA A 105 -1.39 -13.18 3.10
N THR A 106 -2.16 -13.58 4.10
CA THR A 106 -1.63 -14.13 5.35
C THR A 106 -0.94 -15.48 5.18
N LYS A 107 -1.32 -16.26 4.15
CA LYS A 107 -0.60 -17.51 3.82
C LYS A 107 0.81 -17.23 3.30
N PHE A 108 1.03 -16.14 2.57
CA PHE A 108 2.37 -15.74 2.14
C PHE A 108 3.27 -15.43 3.34
N LEU A 109 2.73 -14.81 4.39
CA LEU A 109 3.45 -14.55 5.64
C LEU A 109 3.72 -15.85 6.41
N LYS A 110 2.67 -16.62 6.73
CA LYS A 110 2.73 -17.82 7.59
C LYS A 110 3.55 -18.95 6.95
N GLU A 111 3.39 -19.17 5.65
CA GLU A 111 4.00 -20.28 4.92
C GLU A 111 5.33 -19.88 4.25
N LYS A 112 5.76 -18.62 4.41
CA LYS A 112 7.01 -18.07 3.83
C LYS A 112 7.15 -18.41 2.33
N ARG A 113 6.09 -18.10 1.57
CA ARG A 113 6.06 -18.34 0.13
C ARG A 113 6.85 -17.31 -0.69
N VAL A 114 7.43 -16.34 -0.02
CA VAL A 114 8.24 -15.23 -0.52
C VAL A 114 9.43 -15.03 0.41
N ASP A 115 10.40 -14.22 0.01
CA ASP A 115 11.63 -14.00 0.79
C ASP A 115 11.50 -12.84 1.79
N GLY A 116 10.48 -11.98 1.64
CA GLY A 116 10.17 -10.87 2.54
C GLY A 116 8.84 -10.24 2.18
N ALA A 117 8.32 -9.38 3.03
CA ALA A 117 7.02 -8.76 2.83
C ALA A 117 7.00 -7.28 3.21
N ILE A 118 6.22 -6.50 2.46
CA ILE A 118 5.83 -5.12 2.78
C ILE A 118 4.33 -5.14 3.06
N VAL A 119 3.91 -4.60 4.21
CA VAL A 119 2.53 -4.70 4.69
C VAL A 119 1.93 -3.32 4.89
N LEU A 120 0.82 -3.07 4.18
CA LEU A 120 -0.07 -1.91 4.36
C LEU A 120 -1.51 -2.44 4.41
N ALA A 121 -1.85 -3.09 5.54
CA ALA A 121 -3.11 -3.81 5.67
C ALA A 121 -3.56 -3.85 7.14
N HIS A 122 -4.34 -2.86 7.53
CA HIS A 122 -4.89 -2.71 8.89
C HIS A 122 -5.79 -3.87 9.35
N ASN A 123 -6.22 -4.73 8.42
CA ASN A 123 -7.07 -5.89 8.68
C ASN A 123 -6.33 -7.21 8.85
N VAL A 124 -5.00 -7.21 8.78
CA VAL A 124 -4.15 -8.35 9.20
C VAL A 124 -3.75 -8.13 10.64
N SER A 125 -3.92 -9.14 11.49
CA SER A 125 -3.60 -9.03 12.91
C SER A 125 -2.11 -8.85 13.17
N ASP A 126 -1.79 -8.11 14.23
CA ASP A 126 -0.41 -7.85 14.65
C ASP A 126 0.33 -9.15 14.97
N ASP A 127 -0.37 -10.12 15.59
CA ASP A 127 0.19 -11.43 15.94
C ASP A 127 0.70 -12.19 14.71
N ILE A 128 -0.01 -12.13 13.59
CA ILE A 128 0.42 -12.78 12.35
C ILE A 128 1.66 -12.11 11.79
N ILE A 129 1.69 -10.79 11.74
CA ILE A 129 2.84 -10.06 11.23
C ILE A 129 4.06 -10.30 12.12
N GLN A 130 3.91 -10.16 13.44
CA GLN A 130 5.01 -10.34 14.40
C GLN A 130 5.56 -11.76 14.41
N SER A 131 4.69 -12.77 14.37
CA SER A 131 5.12 -14.18 14.37
C SER A 131 5.77 -14.62 13.06
N SER A 132 5.49 -13.92 11.95
CA SER A 132 6.08 -14.22 10.65
C SER A 132 7.49 -13.65 10.50
N ALA A 133 7.75 -12.47 11.07
CA ALA A 133 9.02 -11.77 10.93
C ALA A 133 10.16 -12.44 11.72
N ASN A 134 11.30 -12.64 11.09
CA ASN A 134 12.54 -13.13 11.70
C ASN A 134 13.75 -12.75 10.83
N ALA A 135 14.97 -13.15 11.24
CA ALA A 135 16.21 -12.81 10.54
C ALA A 135 16.26 -13.24 9.08
N ASP A 136 15.57 -14.34 8.71
CA ASP A 136 15.54 -14.87 7.35
C ASP A 136 14.29 -14.39 6.55
N PHE A 137 13.37 -13.70 7.23
CA PHE A 137 12.12 -13.20 6.64
C PHE A 137 11.82 -11.80 7.17
N PRO A 138 12.45 -10.75 6.58
CA PRO A 138 12.20 -9.38 6.96
C PRO A 138 10.79 -8.93 6.55
N VAL A 139 10.18 -8.14 7.41
CA VAL A 139 8.88 -7.52 7.16
C VAL A 139 8.99 -6.01 7.35
N VAL A 140 8.48 -5.24 6.40
CA VAL A 140 8.32 -3.78 6.52
C VAL A 140 6.84 -3.49 6.70
N VAL A 141 6.48 -2.74 7.75
CA VAL A 141 5.10 -2.32 8.04
C VAL A 141 4.98 -0.81 7.78
N LEU A 142 3.92 -0.40 7.09
CA LEU A 142 3.72 0.97 6.60
C LEU A 142 2.64 1.75 7.35
N ASP A 143 1.75 1.08 8.06
CA ASP A 143 0.53 1.67 8.61
C ASP A 143 0.47 1.71 10.14
N ARG A 144 1.45 1.11 10.82
CA ARG A 144 1.53 1.09 12.29
C ARG A 144 2.86 0.60 12.81
N HIS A 145 3.15 0.90 14.07
CA HIS A 145 4.33 0.41 14.75
C HIS A 145 4.07 -0.94 15.44
N LEU A 146 4.98 -1.90 15.26
CA LEU A 146 4.97 -3.23 15.91
C LEU A 146 6.32 -3.47 16.58
N ASP A 147 6.28 -3.90 17.84
CA ASP A 147 7.50 -4.16 18.65
C ASP A 147 8.07 -5.56 18.35
N ASN A 148 8.86 -5.65 17.29
CA ASN A 148 9.61 -6.87 16.91
C ASN A 148 10.96 -6.45 16.28
N PRO A 149 12.11 -7.02 16.70
CA PRO A 149 13.42 -6.63 16.19
C PRO A 149 13.63 -6.90 14.69
N HIS A 150 12.82 -7.72 14.07
CA HIS A 150 12.87 -8.10 12.64
C HIS A 150 11.82 -7.40 11.79
N ILE A 151 11.05 -6.49 12.39
CA ILE A 151 10.10 -5.63 11.67
C ILE A 151 10.74 -4.25 11.48
N LEU A 152 10.65 -3.76 10.27
CA LEU A 152 11.05 -2.42 9.88
C LEU A 152 9.80 -1.57 9.67
N HIS A 153 9.92 -0.26 9.83
CA HIS A 153 8.79 0.66 9.72
C HIS A 153 9.14 1.80 8.77
N VAL A 154 8.23 2.06 7.84
CA VAL A 154 8.26 3.26 7.01
C VAL A 154 6.88 3.90 7.11
N GLU A 155 6.80 4.99 7.83
CA GLU A 155 5.54 5.68 8.11
C GLU A 155 5.51 7.04 7.41
N VAL A 156 4.32 7.56 7.22
CA VAL A 156 4.09 8.94 6.79
C VAL A 156 3.64 9.74 8.02
N ASP A 157 4.09 10.98 8.15
CA ASP A 157 3.66 11.85 9.25
C ASP A 157 2.19 12.31 9.05
N ASN A 158 1.29 11.36 9.31
CA ASN A 158 -0.15 11.55 9.23
C ASN A 158 -0.67 12.59 10.23
N TYR A 159 -0.03 12.69 11.41
CA TYR A 159 -0.39 13.68 12.42
C TYR A 159 -0.11 15.09 11.90
N GLN A 160 1.10 15.33 11.42
CA GLN A 160 1.48 16.63 10.87
C GLN A 160 0.65 16.98 9.62
N GLY A 161 0.40 15.99 8.74
CA GLY A 161 -0.46 16.19 7.57
C GLY A 161 -1.88 16.61 7.96
N GLY A 162 -2.49 15.95 8.97
CA GLY A 162 -3.79 16.33 9.51
C GLY A 162 -3.80 17.73 10.12
N ARG A 163 -2.72 18.11 10.80
CA ARG A 163 -2.53 19.45 11.36
C ARG A 163 -2.43 20.50 10.26
N ILE A 164 -1.57 20.28 9.26
CA ILE A 164 -1.38 21.21 8.11
C ILE A 164 -2.71 21.41 7.37
N ALA A 165 -3.44 20.32 7.06
CA ALA A 165 -4.73 20.42 6.38
C ALA A 165 -5.73 21.31 7.14
N THR A 166 -5.79 21.15 8.45
CA THR A 166 -6.73 21.88 9.29
C THR A 166 -6.29 23.32 9.49
N GLU A 167 -4.99 23.57 9.74
CA GLU A 167 -4.43 24.92 9.85
C GLU A 167 -4.66 25.72 8.57
N HIS A 168 -4.48 25.10 7.39
CA HIS A 168 -4.77 25.75 6.10
C HIS A 168 -6.24 26.20 6.01
N LEU A 169 -7.21 25.36 6.39
CA LEU A 169 -8.61 25.76 6.42
C LEU A 169 -8.87 26.92 7.38
N ILE A 170 -8.24 26.91 8.56
CA ILE A 170 -8.36 27.98 9.56
C ILE A 170 -7.75 29.29 9.05
N GLU A 171 -6.59 29.25 8.42
CA GLU A 171 -5.91 30.41 7.83
C GLU A 171 -6.73 31.04 6.69
N LYS A 172 -7.49 30.23 5.95
CA LYS A 172 -8.48 30.70 4.97
C LYS A 172 -9.76 31.28 5.60
N GLY A 173 -9.87 31.27 6.93
CA GLY A 173 -10.96 31.91 7.67
C GLY A 173 -12.09 30.98 8.08
N HIS A 174 -11.99 29.68 7.83
CA HIS A 174 -13.00 28.71 8.22
C HIS A 174 -12.97 28.44 9.73
N LYS A 175 -14.16 28.49 10.38
CA LYS A 175 -14.30 28.34 11.83
C LYS A 175 -15.06 27.10 12.24
N SER A 176 -15.87 26.56 11.34
CA SER A 176 -16.65 25.36 11.55
C SER A 176 -16.21 24.30 10.54
N ILE A 177 -15.39 23.37 11.00
CA ILE A 177 -14.74 22.38 10.12
C ILE A 177 -15.25 20.99 10.51
N ALA A 178 -15.77 20.23 9.54
CA ALA A 178 -16.12 18.82 9.72
C ALA A 178 -14.92 17.92 9.41
N PHE A 179 -14.92 16.73 9.98
CA PHE A 179 -13.95 15.68 9.68
C PHE A 179 -14.64 14.37 9.28
N ILE A 180 -14.30 13.84 8.11
CA ILE A 180 -14.75 12.52 7.67
C ILE A 180 -13.56 11.57 7.75
N SER A 181 -13.55 10.70 8.77
CA SER A 181 -12.47 9.78 9.06
C SER A 181 -12.46 8.59 8.09
N GLY A 182 -11.33 7.88 8.01
CA GLY A 182 -11.25 6.54 7.44
C GLY A 182 -11.92 5.47 8.31
N PRO A 183 -11.66 4.18 8.03
CA PRO A 183 -12.24 3.07 8.76
C PRO A 183 -11.81 3.08 10.23
N LYS A 184 -12.62 2.44 11.06
CA LYS A 184 -12.26 2.19 12.46
C LYS A 184 -10.99 1.34 12.51
N ASN A 185 -10.14 1.60 13.49
CA ASN A 185 -8.84 0.92 13.71
C ASN A 185 -7.78 1.22 12.61
N SER A 186 -7.96 2.25 11.80
CA SER A 186 -6.89 2.77 10.95
C SER A 186 -6.03 3.76 11.73
N HIS A 187 -4.80 3.38 12.04
CA HIS A 187 -3.85 4.24 12.73
C HIS A 187 -3.61 5.55 11.96
N ASP A 188 -3.46 5.49 10.64
CA ASP A 188 -3.29 6.66 9.79
C ASP A 188 -4.44 7.66 9.94
N SER A 189 -5.68 7.15 9.87
CA SER A 189 -6.86 8.00 10.04
C SER A 189 -6.95 8.60 11.45
N ASP A 190 -6.57 7.84 12.47
CA ASP A 190 -6.56 8.32 13.85
C ASP A 190 -5.51 9.41 14.06
N MET A 191 -4.33 9.28 13.42
CA MET A 191 -3.30 10.32 13.48
C MET A 191 -3.71 11.59 12.73
N ARG A 192 -4.33 11.48 11.53
CA ARG A 192 -4.92 12.62 10.81
C ARG A 192 -5.98 13.32 11.67
N TYR A 193 -6.86 12.55 12.31
CA TYR A 193 -7.88 13.09 13.22
C TYR A 193 -7.27 13.78 14.45
N LYS A 194 -6.22 13.22 15.03
CA LYS A 194 -5.50 13.83 16.15
C LYS A 194 -4.91 15.19 15.72
N GLY A 195 -4.22 15.24 14.58
CA GLY A 195 -3.70 16.49 14.01
C GLY A 195 -4.78 17.55 13.79
N TYR A 196 -5.94 17.13 13.25
CA TYR A 196 -7.13 17.98 13.09
C TYR A 196 -7.62 18.52 14.45
N ARG A 197 -7.74 17.68 15.47
CA ARG A 197 -8.20 18.09 16.80
C ARG A 197 -7.27 19.08 17.46
N ASP A 198 -5.97 18.82 17.41
CA ASP A 198 -4.95 19.65 18.03
C ASP A 198 -4.84 21.01 17.31
N ALA A 199 -5.04 21.06 15.99
CA ALA A 199 -5.10 22.32 15.24
C ALA A 199 -6.31 23.17 15.64
N LEU A 200 -7.51 22.57 15.79
CA LEU A 200 -8.68 23.31 16.28
C LEU A 200 -8.43 23.88 17.68
N GLU A 201 -7.90 23.07 18.60
CA GLU A 201 -7.62 23.48 19.98
C GLU A 201 -6.62 24.64 20.03
N LYS A 202 -5.52 24.55 19.30
CA LYS A 202 -4.49 25.57 19.17
C LYS A 202 -5.05 26.94 18.72
N HIS A 203 -6.07 26.91 17.85
CA HIS A 203 -6.71 28.11 17.31
C HIS A 203 -8.00 28.49 18.07
N ASN A 204 -8.26 27.87 19.23
CA ASN A 204 -9.44 28.12 20.07
C ASN A 204 -10.78 27.89 19.35
N LEU A 205 -10.81 26.95 18.39
CA LEU A 205 -12.02 26.53 17.71
C LEU A 205 -12.64 25.32 18.39
N THR A 206 -13.97 25.34 18.55
CA THR A 206 -14.68 24.27 19.25
C THR A 206 -14.94 23.10 18.30
N PHE A 207 -14.44 21.92 18.65
CA PHE A 207 -14.84 20.67 18.00
C PHE A 207 -16.34 20.40 18.22
N GLN A 208 -17.05 20.09 17.12
CA GLN A 208 -18.46 19.74 17.17
C GLN A 208 -18.64 18.27 16.77
N SER A 209 -19.03 17.41 17.72
CA SER A 209 -19.16 15.97 17.51
C SER A 209 -20.14 15.59 16.39
N ARG A 210 -21.16 16.45 16.12
CA ARG A 210 -22.09 16.28 15.00
C ARG A 210 -21.42 16.35 13.61
N PHE A 211 -20.23 16.91 13.53
CA PHE A 211 -19.43 17.08 12.30
C PHE A 211 -18.34 16.01 12.16
N LYS A 212 -18.34 14.98 13.00
CA LYS A 212 -17.47 13.81 12.83
C LYS A 212 -18.25 12.65 12.23
N PHE A 213 -17.84 12.19 11.07
CA PHE A 213 -18.39 11.01 10.39
C PHE A 213 -17.29 9.97 10.17
N THR A 214 -17.69 8.71 10.05
CA THR A 214 -16.76 7.60 9.77
C THR A 214 -17.01 7.08 8.36
N GLY A 215 -15.97 7.05 7.56
CA GLY A 215 -15.92 6.42 6.26
C GLY A 215 -15.07 5.13 6.26
N ASP A 216 -14.65 4.73 5.08
CA ASP A 216 -13.87 3.50 4.84
C ASP A 216 -12.80 3.69 3.76
N PHE A 217 -12.40 4.95 3.50
CA PHE A 217 -11.51 5.39 2.43
C PHE A 217 -12.06 5.21 0.99
N GLN A 218 -13.32 4.80 0.83
CA GLN A 218 -13.96 4.63 -0.48
C GLN A 218 -14.88 5.81 -0.81
N ARG A 219 -15.05 6.08 -2.12
CA ARG A 219 -15.91 7.17 -2.63
C ARG A 219 -17.34 7.09 -2.10
N GLU A 220 -17.89 5.88 -2.05
CA GLU A 220 -19.25 5.64 -1.60
C GLU A 220 -19.47 6.06 -0.14
N SER A 221 -18.49 5.86 0.72
CA SER A 221 -18.59 6.29 2.11
C SER A 221 -18.46 7.80 2.25
N GLY A 222 -17.58 8.43 1.46
CA GLY A 222 -17.50 9.88 1.35
C GLY A 222 -18.82 10.50 0.91
N TYR A 223 -19.42 9.95 -0.14
CA TYR A 223 -20.74 10.35 -0.63
C TYR A 223 -21.82 10.23 0.47
N ARG A 224 -21.93 9.06 1.10
CA ARG A 224 -22.93 8.81 2.17
C ARG A 224 -22.75 9.75 3.35
N SER A 225 -21.52 9.92 3.85
CA SER A 225 -21.21 10.80 4.98
C SER A 225 -21.56 12.26 4.67
N THR A 226 -21.26 12.71 3.45
CA THR A 226 -21.61 14.06 2.98
C THR A 226 -23.13 14.24 2.85
N LYS A 227 -23.85 13.24 2.35
CA LYS A 227 -25.32 13.27 2.31
C LYS A 227 -25.94 13.37 3.73
N MET A 228 -25.37 12.65 4.71
CA MET A 228 -25.81 12.75 6.11
C MET A 228 -25.53 14.15 6.67
N LEU A 229 -24.40 14.76 6.33
CA LEU A 229 -24.05 16.12 6.72
C LEU A 229 -25.02 17.13 6.13
N ILE A 230 -25.34 17.04 4.84
CA ILE A 230 -26.30 17.92 4.15
C ILE A 230 -27.69 17.82 4.79
N ALA A 231 -28.11 16.62 5.19
CA ALA A 231 -29.41 16.41 5.83
C ALA A 231 -29.55 17.08 7.20
N GLN A 232 -28.44 17.47 7.85
CA GLN A 232 -28.48 18.21 9.12
C GLN A 232 -28.92 19.68 8.97
N GLN A 233 -29.06 20.20 7.76
CA GLN A 233 -29.48 21.59 7.44
C GLN A 233 -28.59 22.69 8.05
N ASN A 234 -27.46 22.32 8.63
CA ASN A 234 -26.49 23.24 9.20
C ASN A 234 -25.09 22.75 8.80
N LEU A 235 -24.65 23.20 7.62
CA LEU A 235 -23.35 22.83 7.06
C LEU A 235 -22.22 23.52 7.81
N PRO A 236 -21.07 22.87 7.94
CA PRO A 236 -19.83 23.54 8.35
C PRO A 236 -19.32 24.46 7.23
N ASP A 237 -18.36 25.30 7.54
CA ASP A 237 -17.70 26.15 6.54
C ASP A 237 -16.78 25.35 5.62
N ALA A 238 -16.20 24.26 6.16
CA ALA A 238 -15.30 23.41 5.43
C ALA A 238 -15.36 21.95 5.92
N ILE A 239 -14.84 21.04 5.10
CA ILE A 239 -14.70 19.62 5.44
C ILE A 239 -13.28 19.16 5.15
N PHE A 240 -12.68 18.48 6.13
CA PHE A 240 -11.48 17.67 5.93
C PHE A 240 -11.86 16.20 5.77
N TYR A 241 -11.66 15.67 4.57
CA TYR A 241 -11.79 14.25 4.27
C TYR A 241 -10.45 13.56 4.55
N ALA A 242 -10.48 12.47 5.30
CA ALA A 242 -9.26 11.75 5.64
C ALA A 242 -8.53 11.13 4.42
N ASN A 243 -9.18 11.09 3.23
CA ASN A 243 -8.49 10.85 1.97
C ASN A 243 -9.24 11.46 0.75
N ASP A 244 -8.57 11.49 -0.40
CA ASP A 244 -9.07 12.08 -1.65
C ASP A 244 -10.25 11.29 -2.23
N GLU A 245 -10.23 9.97 -2.14
CA GLU A 245 -11.33 9.13 -2.64
C GLU A 245 -12.67 9.49 -1.96
N MET A 246 -12.66 9.68 -0.63
CA MET A 246 -13.86 10.15 0.07
C MET A 246 -14.21 11.60 -0.30
N ALA A 247 -13.22 12.48 -0.54
CA ALA A 247 -13.45 13.85 -0.99
C ALA A 247 -14.13 13.87 -2.37
N ILE A 248 -13.73 13.00 -3.30
CA ILE A 248 -14.41 12.82 -4.60
C ILE A 248 -15.86 12.41 -4.40
N GLY A 249 -16.13 11.47 -3.50
CA GLY A 249 -17.50 11.11 -3.12
C GLY A 249 -18.30 12.30 -2.57
N GLY A 250 -17.65 13.12 -1.76
CA GLY A 250 -18.21 14.37 -1.23
C GLY A 250 -18.56 15.39 -2.30
N LEU A 251 -17.64 15.65 -3.24
CA LEU A 251 -17.88 16.52 -4.40
C LEU A 251 -19.14 16.10 -5.17
N LYS A 252 -19.27 14.80 -5.44
CA LYS A 252 -20.47 14.27 -6.09
C LYS A 252 -21.73 14.53 -5.26
N ALA A 253 -21.69 14.32 -3.95
CA ALA A 253 -22.85 14.56 -3.08
C ALA A 253 -23.24 16.04 -3.07
N PHE A 254 -22.30 16.98 -3.08
CA PHE A 254 -22.58 18.42 -3.17
C PHE A 254 -23.18 18.77 -4.51
N ALA A 255 -22.61 18.31 -5.63
CA ALA A 255 -23.13 18.54 -6.97
C ALA A 255 -24.57 18.03 -7.11
N ASP A 256 -24.87 16.83 -6.61
CA ASP A 256 -26.22 16.24 -6.65
C ASP A 256 -27.26 17.03 -5.82
N ASN A 257 -26.81 17.94 -4.92
CA ASN A 257 -27.68 18.78 -4.08
C ASN A 257 -27.56 20.29 -4.41
N GLY A 258 -26.88 20.65 -5.49
CA GLY A 258 -26.73 22.05 -5.94
C GLY A 258 -25.87 22.91 -5.00
N ILE A 259 -25.01 22.31 -4.19
CA ILE A 259 -24.07 23.00 -3.30
C ILE A 259 -22.73 23.13 -4.04
N ARG A 260 -22.22 24.34 -4.11
CA ARG A 260 -21.00 24.65 -4.87
C ARG A 260 -19.76 24.58 -3.97
N VAL A 261 -18.73 24.00 -4.51
CA VAL A 261 -17.40 23.96 -3.92
C VAL A 261 -16.49 24.82 -4.82
N PRO A 262 -15.77 25.80 -4.28
CA PRO A 262 -15.66 26.17 -2.85
C PRO A 262 -16.65 27.24 -2.38
N GLU A 263 -17.57 27.78 -3.24
CA GLU A 263 -18.36 28.99 -2.94
C GLU A 263 -19.27 28.82 -1.72
N ASP A 264 -19.91 27.68 -1.57
CA ASP A 264 -20.86 27.41 -0.46
C ASP A 264 -20.17 26.60 0.66
N ILE A 265 -19.20 25.77 0.35
CA ILE A 265 -18.41 24.98 1.30
C ILE A 265 -17.01 24.66 0.74
N SER A 266 -15.98 24.79 1.55
CA SER A 266 -14.60 24.39 1.19
C SER A 266 -14.36 22.92 1.53
N ILE A 267 -13.51 22.24 0.76
CA ILE A 267 -13.09 20.87 1.07
C ILE A 267 -11.59 20.69 0.89
N ILE A 268 -11.00 19.85 1.74
CA ILE A 268 -9.62 19.42 1.63
C ILE A 268 -9.55 17.89 1.75
N GLY A 269 -8.70 17.27 0.94
CA GLY A 269 -8.43 15.85 0.94
C GLY A 269 -7.12 15.47 1.61
N PHE A 270 -6.69 14.24 1.37
CA PHE A 270 -5.40 13.69 1.78
C PHE A 270 -5.02 12.60 0.78
N ASP A 271 -3.78 12.45 0.38
CA ASP A 271 -3.11 11.50 -0.50
C ASP A 271 -2.49 12.14 -1.74
N ASP A 272 -3.08 13.19 -2.31
CA ASP A 272 -2.75 13.77 -3.62
C ASP A 272 -2.70 12.67 -4.70
N ILE A 273 -3.84 11.98 -4.87
CA ILE A 273 -3.97 11.01 -5.96
C ILE A 273 -4.06 11.72 -7.31
N GLN A 274 -3.59 11.07 -8.37
CA GLN A 274 -3.46 11.68 -9.70
C GLN A 274 -4.72 12.38 -10.21
N ILE A 275 -5.91 11.85 -9.92
CA ILE A 275 -7.17 12.44 -10.37
C ILE A 275 -7.51 13.76 -9.67
N SER A 276 -6.91 14.05 -8.50
CA SER A 276 -7.24 15.23 -7.68
C SER A 276 -7.01 16.55 -8.40
N GLU A 277 -6.04 16.63 -9.30
CA GLU A 277 -5.76 17.81 -10.12
C GLU A 277 -6.75 18.03 -11.27
N TYR A 278 -7.47 16.97 -11.70
CA TYR A 278 -8.41 16.99 -12.81
C TYR A 278 -9.88 17.11 -12.39
N LEU A 279 -10.15 17.21 -11.09
CA LEU A 279 -11.49 17.40 -10.56
C LEU A 279 -12.01 18.81 -10.88
N ASN A 280 -13.29 19.04 -10.69
CA ASN A 280 -13.90 20.35 -10.81
C ASN A 280 -14.73 20.67 -9.55
N PRO A 281 -14.20 21.54 -8.65
CA PRO A 281 -12.88 22.19 -8.71
C PRO A 281 -11.72 21.19 -8.45
N PRO A 282 -10.49 21.51 -8.90
CA PRO A 282 -9.28 20.77 -8.51
C PRO A 282 -9.14 20.72 -6.98
N LEU A 283 -8.84 19.54 -6.45
CA LEU A 283 -8.87 19.27 -5.01
C LEU A 283 -7.59 19.72 -4.31
N THR A 284 -7.70 20.64 -3.35
CA THR A 284 -6.68 20.92 -2.35
C THR A 284 -6.51 19.69 -1.46
N THR A 285 -5.29 19.25 -1.23
CA THR A 285 -5.03 17.98 -0.54
C THR A 285 -3.66 17.95 0.12
N ILE A 286 -3.42 16.96 0.96
CA ILE A 286 -2.10 16.68 1.53
C ILE A 286 -1.44 15.58 0.70
N ARG A 287 -0.28 15.89 0.11
CA ARG A 287 0.53 14.91 -0.64
C ARG A 287 1.28 14.00 0.31
N GLN A 288 1.17 12.70 0.06
CA GLN A 288 2.04 11.69 0.63
C GLN A 288 3.15 11.30 -0.36
N PRO A 289 4.38 11.06 0.11
CA PRO A 289 5.49 10.62 -0.73
C PRO A 289 5.38 9.11 -1.03
N LYS A 290 4.30 8.71 -1.71
CA LYS A 290 3.93 7.29 -1.93
C LYS A 290 5.00 6.47 -2.64
N TYR A 291 5.63 7.06 -3.66
CA TYR A 291 6.73 6.41 -4.38
C TYR A 291 7.94 6.18 -3.47
N GLU A 292 8.33 7.21 -2.70
CA GLU A 292 9.47 7.16 -1.79
C GLU A 292 9.22 6.16 -0.65
N VAL A 293 8.00 6.09 -0.11
CA VAL A 293 7.60 5.07 0.87
C VAL A 293 7.81 3.67 0.29
N GLY A 294 7.35 3.44 -0.93
CA GLY A 294 7.52 2.15 -1.59
C GLY A 294 8.97 1.80 -1.87
N ALA A 295 9.72 2.72 -2.46
CA ALA A 295 11.13 2.52 -2.80
C ALA A 295 11.98 2.27 -1.54
N LEU A 296 11.82 3.10 -0.51
CA LEU A 296 12.54 2.95 0.76
C LEU A 296 12.24 1.61 1.42
N SER A 297 10.97 1.20 1.47
CA SER A 297 10.56 -0.08 2.07
C SER A 297 11.23 -1.28 1.38
N ALA A 298 11.31 -1.27 0.06
CA ALA A 298 12.00 -2.31 -0.68
C ALA A 298 13.52 -2.25 -0.45
N HIS A 299 14.14 -1.05 -0.47
CA HIS A 299 15.56 -0.90 -0.18
C HIS A 299 15.95 -1.46 1.18
N MET A 300 15.16 -1.19 2.22
CA MET A 300 15.42 -1.71 3.57
C MET A 300 15.45 -3.25 3.59
N ILE A 301 14.56 -3.92 2.87
CA ILE A 301 14.58 -5.40 2.74
C ILE A 301 15.89 -5.86 2.09
N PHE A 302 16.30 -5.23 0.97
CA PHE A 302 17.51 -5.65 0.26
C PHE A 302 18.80 -5.35 1.02
N GLN A 303 18.86 -4.27 1.79
CA GLN A 303 19.98 -4.01 2.70
C GLN A 303 20.11 -5.11 3.76
N LEU A 304 18.99 -5.58 4.35
CA LEU A 304 19.04 -6.74 5.26
C LEU A 304 19.51 -8.01 4.55
N PHE A 305 19.14 -8.24 3.30
CA PHE A 305 19.60 -9.40 2.53
C PHE A 305 21.12 -9.38 2.25
N THR A 306 21.72 -8.18 2.20
CA THR A 306 23.19 -8.01 2.03
C THR A 306 23.93 -7.98 3.38
N GLY A 307 23.22 -8.03 4.49
CA GLY A 307 23.80 -8.01 5.84
C GLY A 307 24.23 -6.61 6.30
N GLU A 308 23.68 -5.56 5.69
CA GLU A 308 23.89 -4.18 6.11
C GLU A 308 23.12 -3.87 7.38
N ASP A 309 23.63 -2.95 8.18
CA ASP A 309 22.88 -2.38 9.31
C ASP A 309 21.85 -1.38 8.77
N VAL A 310 20.58 -1.53 9.18
CA VAL A 310 19.46 -0.76 8.68
C VAL A 310 18.78 -0.02 9.80
N GLU A 311 18.59 1.30 9.63
CA GLU A 311 17.70 2.05 10.51
C GLU A 311 16.30 1.45 10.47
N LYS A 312 15.73 1.16 11.63
CA LYS A 312 14.48 0.38 11.72
C LYS A 312 13.22 1.18 11.51
N HIS A 313 13.29 2.50 11.60
CA HIS A 313 12.12 3.37 11.52
C HIS A 313 12.41 4.64 10.72
N TYR A 314 11.63 4.87 9.70
CA TYR A 314 11.62 6.12 8.93
C TYR A 314 10.23 6.74 8.96
N SER A 315 10.18 8.04 9.19
CA SER A 315 8.97 8.86 9.05
C SER A 315 9.17 9.87 7.93
N LEU A 316 8.33 9.79 6.90
CA LEU A 316 8.38 10.67 5.74
C LEU A 316 7.37 11.83 5.92
N VAL A 317 7.79 13.01 5.52
CA VAL A 317 6.97 14.22 5.65
C VAL A 317 5.90 14.30 4.58
N THR A 318 4.82 15.00 4.90
CA THR A 318 3.72 15.33 4.00
C THR A 318 3.78 16.79 3.57
N GLU A 319 3.16 17.12 2.44
CA GLU A 319 3.12 18.47 1.88
C GLU A 319 1.68 18.90 1.56
N LEU A 320 1.35 20.16 1.80
CA LEU A 320 0.11 20.76 1.32
C LEU A 320 0.21 21.04 -0.18
N VAL A 321 -0.77 20.58 -0.93
CA VAL A 321 -0.97 20.91 -2.34
C VAL A 321 -2.24 21.75 -2.45
N GLU A 322 -2.05 23.08 -2.45
CA GLU A 322 -3.16 24.03 -2.59
C GLU A 322 -3.68 24.04 -4.03
N ARG A 323 -5.00 23.92 -4.18
CA ARG A 323 -5.74 24.03 -5.45
C ARG A 323 -7.00 24.88 -5.25
N GLU A 324 -8.08 24.58 -5.96
CA GLU A 324 -9.25 25.47 -6.03
C GLU A 324 -10.43 25.04 -5.13
N SER A 325 -10.37 23.93 -4.41
CA SER A 325 -11.47 23.43 -3.58
C SER A 325 -11.56 24.09 -2.18
N VAL A 326 -10.65 25.00 -1.87
CA VAL A 326 -10.63 25.84 -0.66
C VAL A 326 -10.57 27.31 -1.07
N LYS A 327 -11.45 28.16 -0.49
CA LYS A 327 -11.48 29.61 -0.73
C LYS A 327 -10.92 30.38 0.44
#